data_11d7fc72a28d24d5dcc7ec99515958fd
#
_entry.id   11d7fc72a28d24d5dcc7ec99515958fd
#
_cell.length_a   1.000
_cell.length_b   1.000
_cell.length_c   1.000
_cell.angle_alpha   90.00
_cell.angle_beta   90.00
_cell.angle_gamma   90.00
#
_symmetry.space_group_name_H-M   'P 1'
#
loop_
_entity.id
_entity.type
_entity.pdbx_description
1 polymer ?
#
loop_
_entity_poly.entity_id
_entity_poly.type
_entity_poly.pdbx_seq_one_letter_code
_entity_poly.pdbx_strand_id
1 'polypeptide(L)'
;VLNANKNKKERVGRILQMHANNRKEIDKVYSGDIAAAVGLKFTVTGDTICDEQHPVILESMEFPEPVIELAIEPKTKNDQGKMGEALAKLAEEDPTFRAHTDQETGQTIIAGMGELHLDIIVDRLLREFKVEANVGAPQVAYRECFTKAVDVDSKYAKQSGGRGQYGHCKVRFSPLEANVDKFDVETKNTVLINEPPVLFCESSVVGGAIPKEYIPSVADGIREAANSGILAGFPVLGLRADIYDGSYHETTLCSLISMNRLQSPFRIRLLLQEQNNLIKI
;
A
#
# COMPACT_ATOMS: atom_id res chain seq x y z
N VAL A 1 -3.20 -0.22 -37.90
CA VAL A 1 -4.23 0.57 -37.24
C VAL A 1 -3.66 1.30 -36.04
N LEU A 2 -4.26 2.42 -35.70
CA LEU A 2 -3.92 3.22 -34.54
C LEU A 2 -4.99 3.04 -33.45
N ASN A 3 -4.58 2.68 -32.23
CA ASN A 3 -5.42 2.85 -31.06
C ASN A 3 -5.39 4.34 -30.67
N ALA A 4 -6.48 5.04 -30.88
CA ALA A 4 -6.56 6.49 -30.71
C ALA A 4 -6.49 6.91 -29.23
N ASN A 5 -7.08 6.13 -28.32
CA ASN A 5 -7.09 6.42 -26.88
C ASN A 5 -5.70 6.35 -26.26
N LYS A 6 -4.88 5.39 -26.68
CA LYS A 6 -3.52 5.16 -26.15
C LYS A 6 -2.41 5.69 -27.05
N ASN A 7 -2.76 6.20 -28.22
CA ASN A 7 -1.83 6.64 -29.28
C ASN A 7 -0.76 5.58 -29.63
N LYS A 8 -1.18 4.30 -29.72
CA LYS A 8 -0.29 3.18 -30.03
C LYS A 8 -0.70 2.52 -31.34
N LYS A 9 0.31 2.24 -32.17
CA LYS A 9 0.12 1.50 -33.41
C LYS A 9 0.06 0.00 -33.14
N GLU A 10 -0.95 -0.65 -33.74
CA GLU A 10 -1.14 -2.10 -33.65
C GLU A 10 -1.32 -2.72 -35.02
N ARG A 11 -0.98 -4.00 -35.11
CA ARG A 11 -1.16 -4.78 -36.32
C ARG A 11 -2.28 -5.77 -36.14
N VAL A 12 -3.32 -5.64 -36.93
CA VAL A 12 -4.38 -6.66 -37.08
C VAL A 12 -3.81 -7.86 -37.82
N GLY A 13 -3.84 -9.02 -37.20
CA GLY A 13 -3.34 -10.26 -37.80
C GLY A 13 -4.36 -10.88 -38.75
N ARG A 14 -5.54 -11.19 -38.23
CA ARG A 14 -6.66 -11.79 -38.98
C ARG A 14 -7.97 -11.15 -38.58
N ILE A 15 -8.91 -11.11 -39.50
CA ILE A 15 -10.26 -10.65 -39.25
C ILE A 15 -11.20 -11.85 -39.45
N LEU A 16 -12.08 -12.07 -38.51
CA LEU A 16 -12.98 -13.20 -38.46
C LEU A 16 -14.43 -12.73 -38.36
N GLN A 17 -15.28 -13.27 -39.19
CA GLN A 17 -16.72 -13.20 -38.99
C GLN A 17 -17.16 -14.34 -38.12
N MET A 18 -17.82 -14.00 -37.02
CA MET A 18 -18.33 -14.98 -36.07
C MET A 18 -19.79 -15.27 -36.34
N HIS A 19 -20.12 -16.54 -36.42
CA HIS A 19 -21.50 -17.02 -36.52
C HIS A 19 -21.67 -18.19 -35.55
N ALA A 20 -22.25 -17.93 -34.39
CA ALA A 20 -22.26 -18.83 -33.23
C ALA A 20 -20.82 -19.32 -32.95
N ASN A 21 -20.57 -20.64 -32.95
CA ASN A 21 -19.24 -21.21 -32.73
C ASN A 21 -18.40 -21.33 -34.02
N ASN A 22 -18.94 -20.97 -35.19
CA ASN A 22 -18.22 -21.04 -36.43
C ASN A 22 -17.44 -19.76 -36.71
N ARG A 23 -16.19 -19.91 -37.13
CA ARG A 23 -15.28 -18.82 -37.46
C ARG A 23 -15.00 -18.85 -38.97
N LYS A 24 -15.30 -17.76 -39.66
CA LYS A 24 -14.97 -17.59 -41.05
C LYS A 24 -13.99 -16.45 -41.21
N GLU A 25 -12.84 -16.70 -41.81
CA GLU A 25 -11.88 -15.66 -42.11
C GLU A 25 -12.39 -14.79 -43.24
N ILE A 26 -12.28 -13.46 -43.08
CA ILE A 26 -12.71 -12.46 -44.05
C ILE A 26 -11.59 -11.45 -44.27
N ASP A 27 -11.49 -10.96 -45.52
CA ASP A 27 -10.44 -10.01 -45.88
C ASP A 27 -10.82 -8.56 -45.66
N LYS A 28 -12.12 -8.26 -45.61
CA LYS A 28 -12.65 -6.88 -45.52
C LYS A 28 -13.84 -6.82 -44.58
N VAL A 29 -13.94 -5.71 -43.89
CA VAL A 29 -15.07 -5.32 -43.02
C VAL A 29 -15.57 -3.97 -43.47
N TYR A 30 -16.86 -3.80 -43.56
CA TYR A 30 -17.51 -2.56 -43.97
C TYR A 30 -18.12 -1.83 -42.78
N SER A 31 -18.44 -0.54 -42.99
CA SER A 31 -19.11 0.28 -41.98
C SER A 31 -20.44 -0.36 -41.57
N GLY A 32 -20.63 -0.53 -40.26
CA GLY A 32 -21.79 -1.19 -39.69
C GLY A 32 -21.60 -2.70 -39.42
N ASP A 33 -20.54 -3.32 -39.95
CA ASP A 33 -20.25 -4.72 -39.68
C ASP A 33 -19.63 -4.94 -38.30
N ILE A 34 -19.85 -6.15 -37.76
CA ILE A 34 -19.24 -6.63 -36.52
C ILE A 34 -18.29 -7.77 -36.88
N ALA A 35 -17.03 -7.64 -36.48
CA ALA A 35 -16.00 -8.65 -36.75
C ALA A 35 -15.07 -8.83 -35.58
N ALA A 36 -14.45 -10.00 -35.46
CA ALA A 36 -13.42 -10.27 -34.48
C ALA A 36 -12.03 -10.03 -35.09
N ALA A 37 -11.23 -9.17 -34.49
CA ALA A 37 -9.86 -8.90 -34.90
C ALA A 37 -8.88 -9.63 -34.00
N VAL A 38 -7.93 -10.35 -34.56
CA VAL A 38 -6.91 -11.11 -33.81
C VAL A 38 -5.56 -10.40 -33.91
N GLY A 39 -4.85 -10.31 -32.81
CA GLY A 39 -3.47 -9.79 -32.76
C GLY A 39 -3.33 -8.41 -32.12
N LEU A 40 -4.41 -7.82 -31.65
CA LEU A 40 -4.37 -6.60 -30.85
C LEU A 40 -3.82 -6.91 -29.44
N LYS A 41 -2.85 -6.10 -28.99
CA LYS A 41 -2.15 -6.33 -27.71
C LYS A 41 -2.42 -5.24 -26.67
N PHE A 42 -2.73 -4.03 -27.12
CA PHE A 42 -2.89 -2.86 -26.25
C PHE A 42 -4.32 -2.35 -26.23
N THR A 43 -5.15 -2.82 -27.14
CA THR A 43 -6.56 -2.43 -27.26
C THR A 43 -7.39 -3.18 -26.22
N VAL A 44 -8.14 -2.43 -25.44
CA VAL A 44 -9.09 -2.93 -24.44
C VAL A 44 -10.52 -2.51 -24.81
N THR A 45 -11.49 -3.03 -24.07
CA THR A 45 -12.90 -2.68 -24.24
C THR A 45 -13.12 -1.18 -24.12
N GLY A 46 -13.80 -0.58 -25.09
CA GLY A 46 -14.04 0.87 -25.16
C GLY A 46 -12.99 1.68 -25.94
N ASP A 47 -11.86 1.08 -26.32
CA ASP A 47 -10.86 1.78 -27.12
C ASP A 47 -11.32 1.96 -28.59
N THR A 48 -11.00 3.10 -29.18
CA THR A 48 -11.23 3.39 -30.59
C THR A 48 -10.01 3.03 -31.42
N ILE A 49 -10.23 2.24 -32.46
CA ILE A 49 -9.22 1.89 -33.48
C ILE A 49 -9.54 2.65 -34.76
N CYS A 50 -8.55 3.36 -35.28
CA CYS A 50 -8.72 4.21 -36.46
C CYS A 50 -7.56 4.10 -37.45
N ASP A 51 -7.66 4.84 -38.53
CA ASP A 51 -6.55 5.05 -39.47
C ASP A 51 -5.49 5.98 -38.86
N GLU A 52 -4.24 5.70 -39.16
CA GLU A 52 -3.10 6.49 -38.70
C GLU A 52 -3.08 7.93 -39.21
N GLN A 53 -3.64 8.15 -40.42
CA GLN A 53 -3.66 9.47 -41.06
C GLN A 53 -4.83 10.34 -40.59
N HIS A 54 -5.88 9.71 -40.10
CA HIS A 54 -7.10 10.39 -39.64
C HIS A 54 -7.51 9.92 -38.25
N PRO A 55 -6.76 10.29 -37.21
CA PRO A 55 -7.05 9.87 -35.84
C PRO A 55 -8.37 10.48 -35.36
N VAL A 56 -9.29 9.62 -34.95
CA VAL A 56 -10.58 10.00 -34.37
C VAL A 56 -10.81 9.17 -33.11
N ILE A 57 -11.30 9.80 -32.06
CA ILE A 57 -11.79 9.13 -30.86
C ILE A 57 -13.30 9.22 -30.89
N LEU A 58 -13.97 8.08 -30.88
CA LEU A 58 -15.41 8.00 -30.73
C LEU A 58 -15.81 8.21 -29.26
N GLU A 59 -17.11 8.27 -29.02
CA GLU A 59 -17.65 8.40 -27.66
C GLU A 59 -17.07 7.33 -26.74
N SER A 60 -16.48 7.75 -25.62
CA SER A 60 -15.95 6.85 -24.61
C SER A 60 -17.07 6.32 -23.72
N MET A 61 -17.04 5.01 -23.44
CA MET A 61 -17.95 4.43 -22.46
C MET A 61 -17.47 4.76 -21.03
N GLU A 62 -18.38 5.26 -20.23
CA GLU A 62 -18.15 5.41 -18.78
C GLU A 62 -18.64 4.15 -18.06
N PHE A 63 -17.73 3.47 -17.39
CA PHE A 63 -18.05 2.28 -16.63
C PHE A 63 -18.25 2.66 -15.15
N PRO A 64 -19.31 2.12 -14.50
CA PRO A 64 -19.50 2.36 -13.08
C PRO A 64 -18.38 1.70 -12.26
N GLU A 65 -18.08 2.30 -11.10
CA GLU A 65 -17.10 1.73 -10.20
C GLU A 65 -17.62 0.46 -9.52
N PRO A 66 -16.74 -0.52 -9.23
CA PRO A 66 -17.09 -1.72 -8.50
C PRO A 66 -17.66 -1.40 -7.10
N VAL A 67 -18.64 -2.21 -6.67
CA VAL A 67 -19.36 -1.99 -5.40
C VAL A 67 -19.02 -3.03 -4.35
N ILE A 68 -18.61 -4.23 -4.75
CA ILE A 68 -18.33 -5.36 -3.86
C ILE A 68 -16.90 -5.80 -4.05
N GLU A 69 -16.26 -6.12 -2.94
CA GLU A 69 -14.89 -6.64 -2.89
C GLU A 69 -14.84 -8.00 -2.19
N LEU A 70 -14.05 -8.91 -2.75
CA LEU A 70 -13.77 -10.22 -2.16
C LEU A 70 -12.26 -10.48 -2.20
N ALA A 71 -11.76 -11.18 -1.19
CA ALA A 71 -10.40 -11.69 -1.20
C ALA A 71 -10.36 -13.03 -1.92
N ILE A 72 -9.36 -13.21 -2.77
CA ILE A 72 -9.12 -14.46 -3.50
C ILE A 72 -7.71 -14.97 -3.25
N GLU A 73 -7.60 -16.24 -2.88
CA GLU A 73 -6.32 -16.88 -2.59
C GLU A 73 -6.19 -18.18 -3.38
N PRO A 74 -5.08 -18.41 -4.09
CA PRO A 74 -4.86 -19.67 -4.78
C PRO A 74 -4.66 -20.79 -3.78
N LYS A 75 -5.21 -21.98 -4.06
CA LYS A 75 -5.03 -23.15 -3.19
C LYS A 75 -3.57 -23.65 -3.17
N THR A 76 -2.82 -23.42 -4.22
CA THR A 76 -1.41 -23.82 -4.32
C THR A 76 -0.50 -22.64 -4.65
N LYS A 77 0.74 -22.66 -4.13
CA LYS A 77 1.74 -21.61 -4.43
C LYS A 77 2.08 -21.53 -5.92
N ASN A 78 2.01 -22.64 -6.64
CA ASN A 78 2.30 -22.70 -8.08
C ASN A 78 1.24 -22.00 -8.92
N ASP A 79 0.03 -21.88 -8.40
CA ASP A 79 -1.08 -21.24 -9.11
C ASP A 79 -1.14 -19.72 -8.90
N GLN A 80 -0.33 -19.17 -7.99
CA GLN A 80 -0.29 -17.72 -7.73
C GLN A 80 0.06 -16.91 -8.97
N GLY A 81 1.09 -17.33 -9.72
CA GLY A 81 1.46 -16.66 -10.98
C GLY A 81 0.39 -16.78 -12.05
N LYS A 82 -0.19 -17.98 -12.19
CA LYS A 82 -1.29 -18.22 -13.16
C LYS A 82 -2.55 -17.42 -12.81
N MET A 83 -2.85 -17.31 -11.51
CA MET A 83 -3.98 -16.51 -11.04
C MET A 83 -3.80 -15.03 -11.40
N GLY A 84 -2.61 -14.47 -11.17
CA GLY A 84 -2.32 -13.08 -11.54
C GLY A 84 -2.47 -12.82 -13.04
N GLU A 85 -1.95 -13.71 -13.89
CA GLU A 85 -2.12 -13.60 -15.35
C GLU A 85 -3.58 -13.75 -15.79
N ALA A 86 -4.33 -14.67 -15.16
CA ALA A 86 -5.74 -14.89 -15.46
C ALA A 86 -6.60 -13.68 -15.05
N LEU A 87 -6.38 -13.15 -13.84
CA LEU A 87 -7.08 -11.94 -13.37
C LEU A 87 -6.78 -10.72 -14.25
N ALA A 88 -5.53 -10.55 -14.70
CA ALA A 88 -5.18 -9.48 -15.61
C ALA A 88 -5.94 -9.59 -16.94
N LYS A 89 -6.04 -10.79 -17.53
CA LYS A 89 -6.81 -11.01 -18.76
C LYS A 89 -8.30 -10.75 -18.58
N LEU A 90 -8.87 -11.19 -17.45
CA LEU A 90 -10.28 -10.93 -17.14
C LEU A 90 -10.57 -9.44 -16.96
N ALA A 91 -9.63 -8.69 -16.35
CA ALA A 91 -9.73 -7.23 -16.22
C ALA A 91 -9.57 -6.49 -17.55
N GLU A 92 -8.83 -7.05 -18.53
CA GLU A 92 -8.78 -6.51 -19.90
C GLU A 92 -10.10 -6.71 -20.65
N GLU A 93 -10.81 -7.82 -20.40
CA GLU A 93 -12.10 -8.11 -21.01
C GLU A 93 -13.25 -7.29 -20.42
N ASP A 94 -13.24 -7.09 -19.09
CA ASP A 94 -14.31 -6.44 -18.35
C ASP A 94 -13.79 -5.23 -17.56
N PRO A 95 -14.07 -4.01 -18.03
CA PRO A 95 -13.61 -2.78 -17.37
C PRO A 95 -14.31 -2.51 -16.03
N THR A 96 -15.41 -3.21 -15.69
CA THR A 96 -16.09 -3.12 -14.41
C THR A 96 -15.50 -4.05 -13.35
N PHE A 97 -14.60 -4.95 -13.77
CA PHE A 97 -13.86 -5.85 -12.89
C PHE A 97 -12.47 -5.28 -12.59
N ARG A 98 -12.09 -5.25 -11.34
CA ARG A 98 -10.74 -4.85 -10.89
C ARG A 98 -10.12 -5.92 -10.01
N ALA A 99 -8.82 -6.09 -10.15
CA ALA A 99 -8.04 -6.95 -9.27
C ALA A 99 -6.78 -6.21 -8.83
N HIS A 100 -6.49 -6.21 -7.54
CA HIS A 100 -5.29 -5.62 -6.99
C HIS A 100 -4.80 -6.42 -5.78
N THR A 101 -3.55 -6.26 -5.43
CA THR A 101 -3.00 -6.85 -4.21
C THR A 101 -2.95 -5.77 -3.14
N ASP A 102 -3.60 -6.03 -2.02
CA ASP A 102 -3.49 -5.17 -0.85
C ASP A 102 -2.08 -5.29 -0.26
N GLN A 103 -1.39 -4.18 -0.14
CA GLN A 103 -0.01 -4.13 0.33
C GLN A 103 0.12 -4.43 1.83
N GLU A 104 -0.93 -4.22 2.59
CA GLU A 104 -0.93 -4.40 4.04
C GLU A 104 -1.23 -5.84 4.44
N THR A 105 -2.27 -6.41 3.87
CA THR A 105 -2.68 -7.79 4.17
C THR A 105 -2.00 -8.83 3.28
N GLY A 106 -1.42 -8.38 2.15
CA GLY A 106 -0.84 -9.25 1.13
C GLY A 106 -1.88 -10.07 0.35
N GLN A 107 -3.17 -9.85 0.60
CA GLN A 107 -4.25 -10.55 -0.08
C GLN A 107 -4.48 -9.98 -1.48
N THR A 108 -4.85 -10.83 -2.42
CA THR A 108 -5.38 -10.40 -3.71
C THR A 108 -6.87 -10.11 -3.55
N ILE A 109 -7.27 -8.87 -3.83
CA ILE A 109 -8.65 -8.41 -3.77
C ILE A 109 -9.19 -8.32 -5.18
N ILE A 110 -10.38 -8.86 -5.38
CA ILE A 110 -11.17 -8.73 -6.62
C ILE A 110 -12.40 -7.87 -6.33
N ALA A 111 -12.67 -6.91 -7.19
CA ALA A 111 -13.77 -5.98 -7.07
C ALA A 111 -14.67 -6.04 -8.32
N GLY A 112 -15.98 -6.01 -8.10
CA GLY A 112 -16.97 -6.14 -9.17
C GLY A 112 -18.29 -5.48 -8.83
N MET A 113 -19.23 -5.55 -9.79
CA MET A 113 -20.55 -4.90 -9.71
C MET A 113 -21.55 -5.60 -8.78
N GLY A 114 -21.26 -6.84 -8.39
CA GLY A 114 -22.14 -7.62 -7.52
C GLY A 114 -21.59 -9.03 -7.27
N GLU A 115 -22.23 -9.74 -6.33
CA GLU A 115 -21.84 -11.08 -5.92
C GLU A 115 -21.85 -12.06 -7.10
N LEU A 116 -22.94 -12.09 -7.86
CA LEU A 116 -23.06 -12.95 -9.04
C LEU A 116 -21.97 -12.65 -10.10
N HIS A 117 -21.60 -11.39 -10.27
CA HIS A 117 -20.54 -11.02 -11.18
C HIS A 117 -19.19 -11.63 -10.74
N LEU A 118 -18.84 -11.52 -9.47
CA LEU A 118 -17.61 -12.10 -8.94
C LEU A 118 -17.63 -13.62 -8.94
N ASP A 119 -18.78 -14.24 -8.69
CA ASP A 119 -18.95 -15.70 -8.79
C ASP A 119 -18.68 -16.21 -10.20
N ILE A 120 -19.15 -15.51 -11.24
CA ILE A 120 -18.87 -15.84 -12.63
C ILE A 120 -17.37 -15.71 -12.93
N ILE A 121 -16.71 -14.67 -12.44
CA ILE A 121 -15.28 -14.49 -12.61
C ILE A 121 -14.49 -15.65 -11.96
N VAL A 122 -14.86 -16.06 -10.76
CA VAL A 122 -14.24 -17.19 -10.06
C VAL A 122 -14.50 -18.51 -10.79
N ASP A 123 -15.72 -18.73 -11.31
CA ASP A 123 -16.02 -19.90 -12.12
C ASP A 123 -15.21 -19.94 -13.41
N ARG A 124 -15.00 -18.80 -14.07
CA ARG A 124 -14.15 -18.67 -15.24
C ARG A 124 -12.67 -18.94 -14.91
N LEU A 125 -12.16 -18.49 -13.78
CA LEU A 125 -10.81 -18.82 -13.30
C LEU A 125 -10.61 -20.35 -13.23
N LEU A 126 -11.59 -21.06 -12.69
CA LEU A 126 -11.52 -22.52 -12.59
C LEU A 126 -11.67 -23.20 -13.95
N ARG A 127 -12.65 -22.82 -14.77
CA ARG A 127 -12.98 -23.53 -16.02
C ARG A 127 -12.03 -23.20 -17.16
N GLU A 128 -11.70 -21.93 -17.36
CA GLU A 128 -10.88 -21.46 -18.48
C GLU A 128 -9.39 -21.53 -18.17
N PHE A 129 -8.99 -21.08 -16.99
CA PHE A 129 -7.58 -20.96 -16.61
C PHE A 129 -7.06 -22.14 -15.76
N LYS A 130 -7.95 -23.03 -15.30
CA LYS A 130 -7.62 -24.18 -14.44
C LYS A 130 -6.92 -23.76 -13.14
N VAL A 131 -7.32 -22.65 -12.56
CA VAL A 131 -6.82 -22.11 -11.29
C VAL A 131 -7.88 -22.34 -10.23
N GLU A 132 -7.54 -23.11 -9.20
CA GLU A 132 -8.39 -23.28 -8.03
C GLU A 132 -8.05 -22.22 -6.98
N ALA A 133 -9.07 -21.51 -6.51
CA ALA A 133 -8.93 -20.45 -5.53
C ALA A 133 -9.99 -20.58 -4.41
N ASN A 134 -9.61 -20.11 -3.22
CA ASN A 134 -10.51 -19.88 -2.12
C ASN A 134 -10.96 -18.41 -2.17
N VAL A 135 -12.25 -18.19 -1.95
CA VAL A 135 -12.84 -16.85 -1.93
C VAL A 135 -13.41 -16.59 -0.55
N GLY A 136 -13.19 -15.39 -0.04
CA GLY A 136 -13.67 -14.98 1.27
C GLY A 136 -13.78 -13.46 1.40
N ALA A 137 -14.22 -13.01 2.57
CA ALA A 137 -14.20 -11.58 2.87
C ALA A 137 -12.76 -11.07 3.01
N PRO A 138 -12.47 -9.84 2.56
CA PRO A 138 -11.17 -9.20 2.78
C PRO A 138 -10.85 -9.11 4.28
N GLN A 139 -9.57 -9.22 4.62
CA GLN A 139 -9.13 -8.99 5.99
C GLN A 139 -9.22 -7.52 6.33
N VAL A 140 -9.67 -7.23 7.55
CA VAL A 140 -9.70 -5.86 8.05
C VAL A 140 -8.29 -5.45 8.50
N ALA A 141 -7.77 -4.37 7.93
CA ALA A 141 -6.50 -3.80 8.33
C ALA A 141 -6.70 -2.96 9.61
N TYR A 142 -6.39 -3.54 10.75
CA TYR A 142 -6.46 -2.86 12.03
C TYR A 142 -5.30 -1.88 12.20
N ARG A 143 -5.55 -0.81 12.95
CA ARG A 143 -4.58 0.21 13.33
C ARG A 143 -4.68 0.50 14.81
N GLU A 144 -3.54 0.88 15.39
CA GLU A 144 -3.50 1.38 16.77
C GLU A 144 -3.49 2.91 16.76
N CYS A 145 -4.08 3.54 17.76
CA CYS A 145 -4.00 4.99 17.95
C CYS A 145 -3.83 5.37 19.43
N PHE A 146 -3.14 6.48 19.65
CA PHE A 146 -3.02 7.07 20.98
C PHE A 146 -4.29 7.85 21.32
N THR A 147 -4.77 7.71 22.56
CA THR A 147 -5.95 8.43 23.06
C THR A 147 -5.60 9.60 23.95
N LYS A 148 -4.39 9.60 24.53
CA LYS A 148 -3.92 10.64 25.46
C LYS A 148 -2.44 10.91 25.27
N ALA A 149 -2.01 12.10 25.67
CA ALA A 149 -0.59 12.43 25.72
C ALA A 149 0.11 11.75 26.91
N VAL A 150 1.32 11.29 26.67
CA VAL A 150 2.18 10.59 27.65
C VAL A 150 3.61 11.05 27.53
N ASP A 151 4.26 11.33 28.65
CA ASP A 151 5.69 11.60 28.74
C ASP A 151 6.43 10.31 29.09
N VAL A 152 7.43 9.96 28.26
CA VAL A 152 8.25 8.76 28.45
C VAL A 152 9.70 9.17 28.66
N ASP A 153 10.29 8.73 29.76
CA ASP A 153 11.71 8.84 30.04
C ASP A 153 12.39 7.50 29.76
N SER A 154 13.17 7.45 28.69
CA SER A 154 13.82 6.22 28.24
C SER A 154 15.33 6.32 28.37
N LYS A 155 15.91 5.50 29.27
CA LYS A 155 17.34 5.39 29.48
C LYS A 155 17.83 3.99 29.16
N TYR A 156 18.84 3.91 28.31
CA TYR A 156 19.56 2.68 28.00
C TYR A 156 21.02 2.82 28.42
N ALA A 157 21.44 1.98 29.34
CA ALA A 157 22.83 1.89 29.75
C ALA A 157 23.21 0.41 29.83
N LYS A 158 24.14 -0.03 28.97
CA LYS A 158 24.65 -1.41 28.97
C LYS A 158 26.17 -1.37 28.84
N GLN A 159 26.84 -2.05 29.77
CA GLN A 159 28.28 -2.27 29.72
C GLN A 159 28.55 -3.79 29.76
N SER A 160 29.02 -4.31 28.65
CA SER A 160 29.37 -5.72 28.52
C SER A 160 30.77 -5.82 27.90
N GLY A 161 31.80 -5.56 28.72
CA GLY A 161 33.20 -5.60 28.30
C GLY A 161 33.58 -4.51 27.28
N GLY A 162 34.60 -3.71 27.53
CA GLY A 162 35.03 -2.63 26.64
C GLY A 162 34.20 -1.35 26.76
N ARG A 163 33.97 -0.66 25.61
CA ARG A 163 33.20 0.60 25.59
C ARG A 163 31.73 0.34 25.85
N GLY A 164 31.15 0.94 26.89
CA GLY A 164 29.73 0.82 27.22
C GLY A 164 28.80 1.49 26.16
N GLN A 165 27.53 1.11 26.16
CA GLN A 165 26.50 1.74 25.36
C GLN A 165 25.63 2.60 26.27
N TYR A 166 25.40 3.86 25.89
CA TYR A 166 24.58 4.79 26.66
C TYR A 166 23.69 5.59 25.72
N GLY A 167 22.46 5.76 26.10
CA GLY A 167 21.51 6.65 25.44
C GLY A 167 20.39 7.00 26.42
N HIS A 168 19.94 8.23 26.40
CA HIS A 168 18.85 8.70 27.24
C HIS A 168 18.07 9.78 26.47
N CYS A 169 16.79 9.58 26.32
CA CYS A 169 15.90 10.58 25.73
C CYS A 169 14.55 10.62 26.47
N LYS A 170 13.99 11.81 26.55
CA LYS A 170 12.64 12.04 27.03
C LYS A 170 11.78 12.48 25.85
N VAL A 171 10.70 11.75 25.63
CA VAL A 171 9.81 11.94 24.50
C VAL A 171 8.37 12.04 24.99
N ARG A 172 7.65 13.05 24.52
CA ARG A 172 6.22 13.18 24.71
C ARG A 172 5.51 12.59 23.50
N PHE A 173 4.70 11.58 23.71
CA PHE A 173 3.82 11.02 22.71
C PHE A 173 2.43 11.60 22.88
N SER A 174 1.79 12.03 21.79
CA SER A 174 0.43 12.55 21.79
C SER A 174 -0.31 12.13 20.54
N PRO A 175 -1.64 12.01 20.58
CA PRO A 175 -2.43 11.84 19.38
C PRO A 175 -2.25 13.05 18.48
N LEU A 176 -2.16 12.80 17.15
CA LEU A 176 -2.17 13.85 16.16
C LEU A 176 -3.63 14.31 15.97
N GLU A 177 -3.90 15.61 16.17
CA GLU A 177 -5.25 16.15 15.98
C GLU A 177 -5.65 16.11 14.50
N ALA A 178 -6.92 15.75 14.23
CA ALA A 178 -7.44 15.53 12.88
C ALA A 178 -7.42 16.76 11.96
N ASN A 179 -7.09 17.95 12.47
CA ASN A 179 -7.09 19.21 11.74
C ASN A 179 -5.70 19.68 11.28
N VAL A 180 -4.70 18.83 11.31
CA VAL A 180 -3.35 19.18 10.84
C VAL A 180 -3.26 19.00 9.32
N ASP A 181 -4.12 19.70 8.58
CA ASP A 181 -4.10 19.74 7.10
C ASP A 181 -2.95 20.61 6.53
N LYS A 182 -2.22 21.30 7.39
CA LYS A 182 -1.06 22.11 7.00
C LYS A 182 0.04 21.90 8.02
N PHE A 183 0.92 20.94 7.72
CA PHE A 183 2.19 20.86 8.40
C PHE A 183 2.99 22.12 8.07
N ASP A 184 3.26 22.94 9.07
CA ASP A 184 4.21 24.04 8.95
C ASP A 184 5.61 23.43 8.74
N VAL A 185 6.00 23.33 7.49
CA VAL A 185 7.32 22.81 7.06
C VAL A 185 8.46 23.76 7.44
N GLU A 186 8.16 24.90 8.03
CA GLU A 186 9.13 25.96 8.32
C GLU A 186 9.96 25.77 9.61
N THR A 187 9.59 24.83 10.48
CA THR A 187 10.42 24.56 11.66
C THR A 187 11.58 23.65 11.29
N LYS A 188 12.80 24.20 11.32
CA LYS A 188 14.08 23.57 10.95
C LYS A 188 14.47 22.27 11.71
N ASN A 189 13.65 21.78 12.61
CA ASN A 189 13.91 20.63 13.48
C ASN A 189 12.85 19.51 13.35
N THR A 190 11.96 19.59 12.36
CA THR A 190 10.86 18.64 12.20
C THR A 190 11.20 17.59 11.17
N VAL A 191 11.13 16.33 11.53
CA VAL A 191 11.25 15.19 10.62
C VAL A 191 9.84 14.71 10.29
N LEU A 192 9.38 15.03 9.06
CA LEU A 192 8.11 14.54 8.53
C LEU A 192 8.30 13.14 7.97
N ILE A 193 7.50 12.22 8.44
CA ILE A 193 7.42 10.88 7.91
C ILE A 193 6.05 10.75 7.24
N ASN A 194 6.03 10.92 5.91
CA ASN A 194 4.82 10.99 5.08
C ASN A 194 4.25 9.62 4.70
N GLU A 195 4.83 8.53 5.17
CA GLU A 195 4.32 7.18 4.90
C GLU A 195 3.41 6.72 6.04
N PRO A 196 2.30 6.04 5.75
CA PRO A 196 1.51 5.40 6.80
C PRO A 196 2.36 4.38 7.57
N PRO A 197 2.31 4.38 8.90
CA PRO A 197 1.53 5.25 9.78
C PRO A 197 2.03 6.69 9.79
N VAL A 198 1.13 7.66 9.80
CA VAL A 198 1.47 9.08 9.85
C VAL A 198 2.10 9.39 11.20
N LEU A 199 3.40 9.61 11.19
CA LEU A 199 4.20 9.94 12.35
C LEU A 199 4.79 11.34 12.17
N PHE A 200 4.50 12.22 13.10
CA PHE A 200 5.14 13.53 13.21
C PHE A 200 6.15 13.52 14.34
N CYS A 201 7.41 13.75 14.04
CA CYS A 201 8.48 13.80 15.05
C CYS A 201 9.09 15.20 15.07
N GLU A 202 8.99 15.87 16.21
CA GLU A 202 9.52 17.19 16.46
C GLU A 202 10.61 17.12 17.53
N SER A 203 11.55 18.07 17.48
CA SER A 203 12.56 18.21 18.52
C SER A 203 12.52 19.61 19.12
N SER A 204 12.13 19.69 20.38
CA SER A 204 12.13 20.89 21.20
C SER A 204 13.31 20.94 22.20
N VAL A 205 14.38 20.18 21.93
CA VAL A 205 15.55 20.09 22.79
C VAL A 205 16.24 21.47 22.95
N VAL A 206 16.33 21.96 24.20
CA VAL A 206 16.96 23.23 24.54
C VAL A 206 18.34 22.96 25.16
N GLY A 207 19.32 23.82 24.86
CA GLY A 207 20.63 23.79 25.52
C GLY A 207 21.60 22.69 25.05
N GLY A 208 21.30 21.97 23.97
CA GLY A 208 22.22 20.96 23.43
C GLY A 208 22.29 19.67 24.27
N ALA A 209 21.28 19.36 25.05
CA ALA A 209 21.20 18.14 25.85
C ALA A 209 21.34 16.86 24.99
N ILE A 210 20.89 16.91 23.75
CA ILE A 210 21.12 15.89 22.72
C ILE A 210 21.71 16.56 21.49
N PRO A 211 22.86 16.12 20.93
CA PRO A 211 23.36 16.61 19.66
C PRO A 211 22.38 16.41 18.53
N LYS A 212 22.27 17.40 17.63
CA LYS A 212 21.31 17.37 16.49
C LYS A 212 21.49 16.16 15.58
N GLU A 213 22.69 15.60 15.53
CA GLU A 213 23.04 14.42 14.72
C GLU A 213 22.31 13.14 15.18
N TYR A 214 21.85 13.09 16.45
CA TYR A 214 21.18 11.92 17.01
C TYR A 214 19.67 11.95 16.89
N ILE A 215 19.08 13.12 16.66
CA ILE A 215 17.63 13.29 16.51
C ILE A 215 17.03 12.40 15.40
N PRO A 216 17.62 12.33 14.18
CA PRO A 216 17.12 11.43 13.14
C PRO A 216 17.09 9.97 13.57
N SER A 217 18.11 9.52 14.30
CA SER A 217 18.18 8.13 14.77
C SER A 217 17.10 7.80 15.83
N VAL A 218 16.73 8.78 16.66
CA VAL A 218 15.60 8.63 17.59
C VAL A 218 14.29 8.55 16.81
N ALA A 219 14.11 9.41 15.80
CA ALA A 219 12.93 9.40 14.93
C ALA A 219 12.78 8.07 14.16
N ASP A 220 13.87 7.51 13.64
CA ASP A 220 13.87 6.21 12.97
C ASP A 220 13.48 5.08 13.92
N GLY A 221 13.97 5.09 15.16
CA GLY A 221 13.57 4.11 16.18
C GLY A 221 12.09 4.21 16.56
N ILE A 222 11.54 5.42 16.64
CA ILE A 222 10.11 5.64 16.90
C ILE A 222 9.28 5.13 15.70
N ARG A 223 9.73 5.38 14.46
CA ARG A 223 9.09 4.87 13.24
C ARG A 223 9.02 3.35 13.23
N GLU A 224 10.14 2.68 13.52
CA GLU A 224 10.20 1.22 13.58
C GLU A 224 9.24 0.66 14.63
N ALA A 225 9.17 1.30 15.80
CA ALA A 225 8.24 0.93 16.86
C ALA A 225 6.78 1.14 16.45
N ALA A 226 6.47 2.27 15.80
CA ALA A 226 5.13 2.58 15.30
C ALA A 226 4.67 1.61 14.23
N ASN A 227 5.54 1.21 13.32
CA ASN A 227 5.23 0.21 12.29
C ASN A 227 5.00 -1.19 12.86
N SER A 228 5.71 -1.54 13.92
CA SER A 228 5.58 -2.85 14.59
C SER A 228 4.37 -2.95 15.50
N GLY A 229 3.72 -1.82 15.81
CA GLY A 229 2.63 -1.74 16.76
C GLY A 229 3.07 -1.92 18.22
N ILE A 230 2.22 -1.47 19.13
CA ILE A 230 2.55 -1.41 20.56
C ILE A 230 1.68 -2.37 21.37
N LEU A 231 0.37 -2.39 21.10
CA LEU A 231 -0.60 -3.17 21.86
C LEU A 231 -0.81 -4.57 21.26
N ALA A 232 -1.25 -4.65 20.03
CA ALA A 232 -1.63 -5.87 19.35
C ALA A 232 -0.73 -6.21 18.14
N GLY A 233 0.21 -5.34 17.79
CA GLY A 233 1.12 -5.54 16.67
C GLY A 233 0.63 -4.90 15.38
N PHE A 234 -0.37 -4.01 15.44
CA PHE A 234 -0.84 -3.26 14.29
C PHE A 234 -0.15 -1.90 14.20
N PRO A 235 0.14 -1.40 13.00
CA PRO A 235 0.78 -0.10 12.83
C PRO A 235 0.00 1.03 13.53
N VAL A 236 0.74 1.94 14.18
CA VAL A 236 0.17 3.09 14.89
C VAL A 236 -0.05 4.23 13.92
N LEU A 237 -1.26 4.80 13.90
CA LEU A 237 -1.61 5.98 13.11
C LEU A 237 -1.77 7.22 13.97
N GLY A 238 -1.50 8.39 13.36
CA GLY A 238 -1.77 9.68 13.96
C GLY A 238 -0.98 9.94 15.25
N LEU A 239 0.32 9.63 15.24
CA LEU A 239 1.21 9.80 16.37
C LEU A 239 2.06 11.06 16.22
N ARG A 240 2.07 11.92 17.21
CA ARG A 240 3.04 12.99 17.39
C ARG A 240 4.02 12.62 18.50
N ALA A 241 5.30 12.67 18.19
CA ALA A 241 6.39 12.47 19.12
C ALA A 241 7.22 13.75 19.22
N ASP A 242 7.33 14.32 20.42
CA ASP A 242 8.13 15.50 20.70
C ASP A 242 9.29 15.11 21.62
N ILE A 243 10.52 15.26 21.11
CA ILE A 243 11.76 14.99 21.83
C ILE A 243 12.16 16.29 22.52
N TYR A 244 12.04 16.36 23.85
CA TYR A 244 12.24 17.61 24.58
C TYR A 244 13.48 17.63 25.49
N ASP A 245 14.00 16.47 25.89
CA ASP A 245 15.16 16.39 26.78
C ASP A 245 15.90 15.05 26.61
N GLY A 246 17.10 14.95 27.16
CA GLY A 246 17.88 13.72 27.20
C GLY A 246 19.31 13.94 27.60
N SER A 247 20.17 12.94 27.48
CA SER A 247 21.60 13.05 27.73
C SER A 247 22.38 12.06 26.89
N TYR A 248 23.61 12.39 26.58
CA TYR A 248 24.52 11.57 25.82
C TYR A 248 25.88 11.44 26.54
N HIS A 249 26.70 10.51 26.07
CA HIS A 249 28.04 10.31 26.62
C HIS A 249 29.07 10.29 25.49
N GLU A 250 30.06 11.18 25.52
CA GLU A 250 31.02 11.40 24.44
C GLU A 250 31.95 10.20 24.16
N THR A 251 32.25 9.40 25.17
CA THR A 251 33.17 8.25 25.05
C THR A 251 32.53 6.99 24.50
N THR A 252 31.25 7.00 24.21
CA THR A 252 30.52 5.81 23.77
C THR A 252 30.39 5.79 22.26
N LEU A 253 31.14 4.90 21.61
CA LEU A 253 31.26 4.78 20.16
C LEU A 253 29.98 4.35 19.44
N CYS A 254 28.83 4.40 20.08
CA CYS A 254 27.63 3.79 19.56
C CYS A 254 26.36 4.58 19.85
N SER A 255 26.44 5.88 19.71
CA SER A 255 25.33 6.77 19.90
C SER A 255 24.14 6.45 18.96
N LEU A 256 24.41 6.17 17.68
CA LEU A 256 23.37 5.82 16.70
C LEU A 256 22.70 4.47 16.99
N ILE A 257 23.50 3.43 17.24
CA ILE A 257 22.97 2.08 17.51
C ILE A 257 22.29 2.00 18.89
N SER A 258 22.79 2.74 19.89
CA SER A 258 22.16 2.77 21.22
C SER A 258 20.90 3.62 21.24
N MET A 259 20.80 4.69 20.44
CA MET A 259 19.56 5.45 20.29
C MET A 259 18.46 4.65 19.58
N ASN A 260 18.78 3.91 18.52
CA ASN A 260 17.82 2.97 17.92
C ASN A 260 17.39 1.86 18.88
N ARG A 261 18.28 1.38 19.75
CA ARG A 261 17.94 0.37 20.77
C ARG A 261 17.16 0.93 21.95
N LEU A 262 17.25 2.23 22.26
CA LEU A 262 16.42 2.90 23.26
C LEU A 262 14.95 2.85 22.89
N GLN A 263 14.67 3.00 21.61
CA GLN A 263 13.35 3.01 21.02
C GLN A 263 12.94 1.62 20.48
N SER A 264 13.65 0.54 20.91
CA SER A 264 13.23 -0.79 20.45
C SER A 264 11.74 -0.99 20.76
N PRO A 265 10.98 -1.60 19.84
CA PRO A 265 9.53 -1.82 19.99
C PRO A 265 9.16 -2.44 21.33
N PHE A 266 10.03 -3.29 21.83
CA PHE A 266 9.85 -3.98 23.11
C PHE A 266 9.88 -3.02 24.33
N ARG A 267 10.66 -1.96 24.28
CA ARG A 267 10.84 -1.06 25.45
C ARG A 267 9.77 0.03 25.48
N ILE A 268 9.44 0.61 24.35
CA ILE A 268 8.26 1.50 24.23
C ILE A 268 6.99 0.71 24.58
N ARG A 269 6.87 -0.51 24.10
CA ARG A 269 5.77 -1.42 24.41
C ARG A 269 5.63 -1.67 25.91
N LEU A 270 6.73 -1.91 26.62
CA LEU A 270 6.73 -2.17 28.06
C LEU A 270 6.31 -0.92 28.86
N LEU A 271 6.84 0.25 28.51
CA LEU A 271 6.55 1.52 29.18
C LEU A 271 5.11 2.00 28.93
N LEU A 272 4.54 1.70 27.77
CA LEU A 272 3.17 2.07 27.42
C LEU A 272 2.14 1.05 27.87
N GLN A 273 2.51 -0.24 28.03
CA GLN A 273 1.64 -1.28 28.61
C GLN A 273 1.40 -1.08 30.12
N GLU A 274 2.33 -0.46 30.84
CA GLU A 274 2.14 -0.14 32.27
C GLU A 274 1.07 0.94 32.51
N GLN A 275 0.68 1.67 31.46
CA GLN A 275 -0.35 2.70 31.54
C GLN A 275 -1.63 2.26 30.78
N ASN A 276 -2.40 1.37 31.40
CA ASN A 276 -3.66 0.86 30.88
C ASN A 276 -4.57 1.98 30.31
N ASN A 277 -5.10 1.79 29.08
CA ASN A 277 -6.06 2.63 28.35
C ASN A 277 -5.50 3.84 27.54
N LEU A 278 -4.23 3.84 27.15
CA LEU A 278 -3.67 4.90 26.31
C LEU A 278 -3.83 4.63 24.81
N ILE A 279 -3.97 3.37 24.43
CA ILE A 279 -4.01 2.94 23.02
C ILE A 279 -5.31 2.21 22.75
N LYS A 280 -5.94 2.50 21.60
CA LYS A 280 -7.10 1.81 21.05
C LYS A 280 -6.75 1.18 19.69
N ILE A 281 -7.43 0.09 19.39
CA ILE A 281 -7.41 -0.60 18.11
C ILE A 281 -8.61 -0.17 17.30
#